data_7ca8d7efa346e5f24e0037dfcb260403
#
_entry.id   7ca8d7efa346e5f24e0037dfcb260403
#
_cell.length_a   1.000
_cell.length_b   1.000
_cell.length_c   1.000
_cell.angle_alpha   90.00
_cell.angle_beta   90.00
_cell.angle_gamma   90.00
#
_symmetry.space_group_name_H-M   'P 1'
#
loop_
_entity.id
_entity.type
_entity.pdbx_description
1 polymer ?
#
loop_
_entity_poly.entity_id
_entity_poly.type
_entity_poly.pdbx_seq_one_letter_code
_entity_poly.pdbx_strand_id
1 'polypeptide(L)'
;MHGQKAGAMKRLIPMMAIVLTTQAVWAQTPHTASKQVQLVFAGDTTLDSTPGALIKKGGDPLQAFGELFAQADVRLLNLECVVATTGKAVPKHYTFRAHPRVLQTLKRHVDGVTLANNHSGDYGRAAFAEMLTLLSSHQIAQTGGGMNLREAHTPWMVEKNGLRIAILSYNEFMPRSYEADSHAPGVAWSEDEQVVDDIRRARSIHRADVVLPFMHWGWENEPTANARQRALAKKMIDAGADAVVGGHPHVTQDIALYQGKPIIYSVGNFVMKETDNPQQRAGWVLRLNIDSTGVHAFDTHVARINHQGVPSYDKQAPSPCWQRPWGQERQCVAGSRPDK
;
A
#
# COMPACT_ATOMS: atom_id res chain seq x y z
N MET A 1 -112.75 15.61 -26.72
CA MET A 1 -112.82 14.29 -26.18
C MET A 1 -111.38 13.81 -26.09
N HIS A 2 -110.99 13.65 -24.98
CA HIS A 2 -109.78 13.07 -24.37
C HIS A 2 -108.53 12.77 -25.25
N GLY A 3 -107.56 13.63 -25.17
CA GLY A 3 -106.21 13.37 -25.67
C GLY A 3 -105.27 13.12 -24.49
N GLN A 4 -104.65 11.96 -24.44
CA GLN A 4 -103.64 11.62 -23.49
C GLN A 4 -102.26 12.13 -23.94
N LYS A 5 -101.57 12.90 -23.07
CA LYS A 5 -100.21 13.34 -23.28
C LYS A 5 -99.28 12.26 -22.73
N ALA A 6 -98.39 11.71 -23.57
CA ALA A 6 -97.33 10.83 -23.18
C ALA A 6 -96.15 11.61 -22.60
N GLY A 7 -95.77 11.34 -21.31
CA GLY A 7 -94.61 11.93 -20.65
C GLY A 7 -93.34 11.21 -21.07
N ALA A 8 -92.36 11.97 -21.55
CA ALA A 8 -91.01 11.50 -21.87
C ALA A 8 -90.12 11.45 -20.58
N MET A 9 -89.71 10.26 -20.19
CA MET A 9 -88.85 9.98 -19.06
C MET A 9 -87.39 10.15 -19.49
N LYS A 10 -86.76 11.21 -19.07
CA LYS A 10 -85.32 11.44 -19.29
C LYS A 10 -84.48 10.49 -18.38
N ARG A 11 -83.81 9.54 -19.01
CA ARG A 11 -82.77 8.72 -18.30
C ARG A 11 -81.54 9.54 -18.10
N LEU A 12 -81.14 9.76 -16.84
CA LEU A 12 -79.81 10.28 -16.44
C LEU A 12 -78.83 9.12 -16.52
N ILE A 13 -77.79 9.25 -17.33
CA ILE A 13 -76.62 8.37 -17.37
C ILE A 13 -75.63 8.92 -16.36
N PRO A 14 -75.13 8.16 -15.32
CA PRO A 14 -74.10 8.60 -14.47
C PRO A 14 -72.75 8.63 -15.20
N MET A 15 -72.11 9.80 -15.24
CA MET A 15 -70.78 10.02 -15.77
C MET A 15 -69.77 9.51 -14.77
N MET A 16 -69.16 8.34 -15.02
CA MET A 16 -68.12 7.74 -14.19
C MET A 16 -66.78 8.46 -14.45
N ALA A 17 -66.36 9.28 -13.51
CA ALA A 17 -65.06 9.98 -13.55
C ALA A 17 -63.93 8.97 -13.28
N ILE A 18 -63.18 8.66 -14.32
CA ILE A 18 -61.95 7.85 -14.19
C ILE A 18 -60.86 8.76 -13.62
N VAL A 19 -60.54 8.58 -12.35
CA VAL A 19 -59.35 9.21 -11.71
C VAL A 19 -58.13 8.42 -12.10
N LEU A 20 -57.37 8.93 -13.08
CA LEU A 20 -56.03 8.42 -13.42
C LEU A 20 -55.05 8.85 -12.35
N THR A 21 -54.76 8.00 -11.39
CA THR A 21 -53.63 8.18 -10.44
C THR A 21 -52.33 7.88 -11.18
N THR A 22 -51.61 8.92 -11.57
CA THR A 22 -50.23 8.80 -12.03
C THR A 22 -49.33 8.45 -10.84
N GLN A 23 -48.97 7.19 -10.70
CA GLN A 23 -47.90 6.79 -9.79
C GLN A 23 -46.57 7.27 -10.39
N ALA A 24 -45.97 8.27 -9.76
CA ALA A 24 -44.60 8.66 -10.06
C ALA A 24 -43.65 7.51 -9.65
N VAL A 25 -43.18 6.76 -10.62
CA VAL A 25 -42.10 5.78 -10.45
C VAL A 25 -40.82 6.59 -10.21
N TRP A 26 -40.43 6.71 -8.95
CA TRP A 26 -39.10 7.22 -8.59
C TRP A 26 -38.10 6.19 -9.13
N ALA A 27 -37.45 6.50 -10.23
CA ALA A 27 -36.29 5.77 -10.69
C ALA A 27 -35.21 5.87 -9.60
N GLN A 28 -35.02 4.79 -8.86
CA GLN A 28 -33.87 4.67 -7.98
C GLN A 28 -32.64 4.75 -8.88
N THR A 29 -31.89 5.85 -8.80
CA THR A 29 -30.54 5.93 -9.37
C THR A 29 -29.77 4.72 -8.85
N PRO A 30 -29.15 3.90 -9.71
CA PRO A 30 -28.36 2.80 -9.24
C PRO A 30 -27.27 3.40 -8.35
N HIS A 31 -27.24 3.01 -7.07
CA HIS A 31 -26.11 3.21 -6.20
C HIS A 31 -24.93 2.51 -6.89
N THR A 32 -24.13 3.27 -7.63
CA THR A 32 -22.81 2.79 -8.05
C THR A 32 -22.07 2.48 -6.77
N ALA A 33 -21.86 1.19 -6.49
CA ALA A 33 -21.05 0.77 -5.36
C ALA A 33 -19.76 1.60 -5.41
N SER A 34 -19.44 2.29 -4.31
CA SER A 34 -18.26 3.15 -4.27
C SER A 34 -17.06 2.25 -4.58
N LYS A 35 -16.28 2.63 -5.59
CA LYS A 35 -15.05 1.93 -5.94
C LYS A 35 -14.13 1.98 -4.74
N GLN A 36 -14.00 0.90 -4.00
CA GLN A 36 -13.15 0.81 -2.82
C GLN A 36 -12.09 -0.26 -3.02
N VAL A 37 -10.89 0.03 -2.55
CA VAL A 37 -9.74 -0.87 -2.57
C VAL A 37 -9.10 -0.89 -1.19
N GLN A 38 -8.85 -2.09 -0.68
CA GLN A 38 -8.02 -2.29 0.49
C GLN A 38 -6.61 -2.65 0.06
N LEU A 39 -5.63 -1.83 0.43
CA LEU A 39 -4.23 -2.08 0.19
C LEU A 39 -3.52 -2.36 1.51
N VAL A 40 -2.81 -3.49 1.59
CA VAL A 40 -1.98 -3.84 2.75
C VAL A 40 -0.52 -3.66 2.42
N PHE A 41 0.18 -2.96 3.30
CA PHE A 41 1.62 -2.70 3.23
C PHE A 41 2.31 -3.26 4.47
N ALA A 42 3.21 -4.24 4.30
CA ALA A 42 4.08 -4.73 5.38
C ALA A 42 5.46 -4.08 5.29
N GLY A 43 6.09 -3.91 6.45
CA GLY A 43 7.36 -3.18 6.61
C GLY A 43 8.59 -3.92 6.07
N ASP A 44 9.72 -3.58 6.65
CA ASP A 44 11.04 -4.05 6.23
C ASP A 44 11.15 -5.57 6.39
N THR A 45 11.48 -6.24 5.28
CA THR A 45 11.42 -7.69 5.16
C THR A 45 12.72 -8.23 4.57
N THR A 46 13.51 -8.92 5.39
CA THR A 46 14.68 -9.68 4.97
C THR A 46 14.37 -11.18 5.00
N LEU A 47 14.57 -11.85 3.87
CA LEU A 47 14.33 -13.30 3.74
C LEU A 47 15.65 -14.09 3.64
N ASP A 48 16.71 -13.48 4.13
CA ASP A 48 18.03 -14.11 4.34
C ASP A 48 18.12 -14.77 5.73
N SER A 49 19.24 -15.41 6.02
CA SER A 49 19.57 -15.95 7.35
C SER A 49 18.48 -16.88 7.92
N THR A 50 17.99 -16.61 9.14
CA THR A 50 17.00 -17.43 9.86
C THR A 50 15.65 -17.52 9.16
N PRO A 51 15.03 -16.44 8.66
CA PRO A 51 13.80 -16.55 7.87
C PRO A 51 13.97 -17.37 6.58
N GLY A 52 15.10 -17.18 5.87
CA GLY A 52 15.44 -17.98 4.68
C GLY A 52 15.68 -19.45 5.00
N ALA A 53 16.29 -19.74 6.13
CA ALA A 53 16.49 -21.12 6.61
C ALA A 53 15.17 -21.79 6.99
N LEU A 54 14.22 -21.04 7.57
CA LEU A 54 12.85 -21.53 7.85
C LEU A 54 12.15 -21.90 6.54
N ILE A 55 12.18 -21.03 5.53
CA ILE A 55 11.59 -21.31 4.20
C ILE A 55 12.23 -22.54 3.55
N LYS A 56 13.55 -22.69 3.67
CA LYS A 56 14.25 -23.89 3.17
C LYS A 56 13.73 -25.20 3.79
N LYS A 57 13.25 -25.15 5.03
CA LYS A 57 12.65 -26.28 5.75
C LYS A 57 11.14 -26.44 5.51
N GLY A 58 10.55 -25.66 4.61
CA GLY A 58 9.11 -25.68 4.30
C GLY A 58 8.24 -24.83 5.19
N GLY A 59 8.82 -24.03 6.09
CA GLY A 59 8.08 -23.06 6.90
C GLY A 59 7.74 -21.80 6.12
N ASP A 60 6.85 -20.99 6.69
CA ASP A 60 6.36 -19.75 6.09
C ASP A 60 6.39 -18.61 7.12
N PRO A 61 7.36 -17.68 7.02
CA PRO A 61 7.48 -16.59 7.98
C PRO A 61 6.34 -15.56 7.88
N LEU A 62 5.55 -15.53 6.78
CA LEU A 62 4.46 -14.59 6.60
C LEU A 62 3.09 -15.17 7.05
N GLN A 63 3.03 -16.44 7.38
CA GLN A 63 1.78 -17.18 7.64
C GLN A 63 0.88 -16.54 8.70
N ALA A 64 1.46 -15.95 9.76
CA ALA A 64 0.69 -15.32 10.83
C ALA A 64 -0.21 -14.15 10.36
N PHE A 65 0.15 -13.53 9.23
CA PHE A 65 -0.60 -12.44 8.60
C PHE A 65 -1.34 -12.88 7.32
N GLY A 66 -1.34 -14.19 7.01
CA GLY A 66 -1.93 -14.73 5.80
C GLY A 66 -3.41 -14.38 5.60
N GLU A 67 -4.20 -14.37 6.67
CA GLU A 67 -5.60 -13.97 6.64
C GLU A 67 -5.76 -12.47 6.30
N LEU A 68 -4.97 -11.59 6.93
CA LEU A 68 -4.98 -10.15 6.65
C LEU A 68 -4.59 -9.85 5.19
N PHE A 69 -3.56 -10.52 4.68
CA PHE A 69 -3.18 -10.41 3.28
C PHE A 69 -4.28 -10.91 2.35
N ALA A 70 -4.91 -12.06 2.65
CA ALA A 70 -5.95 -12.65 1.81
C ALA A 70 -7.22 -11.78 1.68
N GLN A 71 -7.50 -10.95 2.68
CA GLN A 71 -8.64 -10.03 2.69
C GLN A 71 -8.37 -8.75 1.90
N ALA A 72 -7.11 -8.43 1.59
CA ALA A 72 -6.74 -7.22 0.86
C ALA A 72 -6.83 -7.41 -0.66
N ASP A 73 -7.17 -6.33 -1.35
CA ASP A 73 -7.20 -6.27 -2.81
C ASP A 73 -5.81 -6.15 -3.44
N VAL A 74 -4.88 -5.47 -2.74
CA VAL A 74 -3.50 -5.23 -3.16
C VAL A 74 -2.58 -5.41 -1.94
N ARG A 75 -1.51 -6.17 -2.12
CA ARG A 75 -0.62 -6.60 -1.03
C ARG A 75 0.82 -6.36 -1.40
N LEU A 76 1.56 -5.64 -0.56
CA LEU A 76 2.97 -5.38 -0.79
C LEU A 76 3.77 -5.28 0.51
N LEU A 77 5.10 -5.37 0.39
CA LEU A 77 6.07 -5.19 1.46
C LEU A 77 7.36 -4.55 0.92
N ASN A 78 8.18 -4.01 1.82
CA ASN A 78 9.54 -3.61 1.46
C ASN A 78 10.48 -4.84 1.50
N LEU A 79 10.95 -5.26 0.33
CA LEU A 79 11.90 -6.38 0.23
C LEU A 79 13.32 -5.86 0.43
N GLU A 80 13.80 -5.92 1.67
CA GLU A 80 15.07 -5.33 2.11
C GLU A 80 16.21 -6.34 2.07
N CYS A 81 16.29 -7.09 0.99
CA CYS A 81 17.39 -7.97 0.66
C CYS A 81 17.42 -8.23 -0.84
N VAL A 82 18.58 -8.48 -1.41
CA VAL A 82 18.64 -8.95 -2.80
C VAL A 82 18.25 -10.44 -2.86
N VAL A 83 17.48 -10.83 -3.88
CA VAL A 83 17.12 -12.23 -4.14
C VAL A 83 17.91 -12.68 -5.36
N ALA A 84 18.97 -13.45 -5.14
CA ALA A 84 19.87 -13.86 -6.22
C ALA A 84 20.66 -15.11 -5.86
N THR A 85 21.25 -15.73 -6.89
CA THR A 85 22.27 -16.79 -6.76
C THR A 85 23.65 -16.26 -7.08
N THR A 86 23.74 -15.14 -7.78
CA THR A 86 24.99 -14.52 -8.26
C THR A 86 25.42 -13.34 -7.37
N GLY A 87 26.54 -12.71 -7.77
CA GLY A 87 27.09 -11.54 -7.11
C GLY A 87 28.02 -11.87 -5.94
N LYS A 88 28.75 -10.84 -5.51
CA LYS A 88 29.63 -10.86 -4.32
C LYS A 88 29.19 -9.78 -3.37
N ALA A 89 29.25 -10.08 -2.06
CA ALA A 89 28.94 -9.09 -1.05
C ALA A 89 29.84 -7.85 -1.22
N VAL A 90 29.21 -6.67 -1.19
CA VAL A 90 29.96 -5.41 -1.22
C VAL A 90 30.55 -5.12 0.16
N PRO A 91 31.59 -4.27 0.26
CA PRO A 91 32.19 -3.88 1.53
C PRO A 91 31.20 -3.04 2.38
N LYS A 92 30.37 -3.70 3.16
CA LYS A 92 29.32 -3.10 4.01
C LYS A 92 29.15 -3.95 5.26
N HIS A 93 28.77 -3.32 6.39
CA HIS A 93 28.67 -4.01 7.68
C HIS A 93 27.63 -5.15 7.65
N TYR A 94 26.47 -4.88 7.08
CA TYR A 94 25.41 -5.87 6.88
C TYR A 94 25.10 -6.00 5.38
N THR A 95 25.06 -7.24 4.90
CA THR A 95 24.66 -7.55 3.53
C THR A 95 23.69 -8.73 3.54
N PHE A 96 22.58 -8.62 2.80
CA PHE A 96 21.53 -9.62 2.81
C PHE A 96 21.28 -10.17 1.40
N ARG A 97 21.36 -11.51 1.26
CA ARG A 97 21.02 -12.21 0.02
C ARG A 97 20.15 -13.41 0.30
N ALA A 98 18.89 -13.32 -0.07
CA ALA A 98 17.96 -14.43 -0.04
C ALA A 98 18.11 -15.33 -1.28
N HIS A 99 17.95 -16.63 -1.09
CA HIS A 99 17.92 -17.58 -2.20
C HIS A 99 16.58 -17.48 -2.95
N PRO A 100 16.52 -17.64 -4.30
CA PRO A 100 15.28 -17.52 -5.10
C PRO A 100 14.09 -18.38 -4.65
N ARG A 101 14.32 -19.46 -3.88
CA ARG A 101 13.22 -20.25 -3.29
C ARG A 101 12.21 -19.43 -2.48
N VAL A 102 12.61 -18.27 -1.94
CA VAL A 102 11.75 -17.40 -1.14
C VAL A 102 10.63 -16.79 -1.96
N LEU A 103 10.78 -16.69 -3.29
CA LEU A 103 9.81 -16.09 -4.20
C LEU A 103 8.48 -16.85 -4.23
N GLN A 104 8.49 -18.17 -4.03
CA GLN A 104 7.26 -18.95 -3.91
C GLN A 104 6.48 -18.60 -2.65
N THR A 105 7.18 -18.32 -1.55
CA THR A 105 6.56 -17.84 -0.31
C THR A 105 6.02 -16.41 -0.50
N LEU A 106 6.81 -15.51 -1.06
CA LEU A 106 6.36 -14.14 -1.38
C LEU A 106 5.10 -14.16 -2.26
N LYS A 107 5.09 -14.92 -3.35
CA LYS A 107 3.97 -15.01 -4.29
C LYS A 107 2.65 -15.45 -3.66
N ARG A 108 2.69 -16.24 -2.60
CA ARG A 108 1.46 -16.63 -1.87
C ARG A 108 0.82 -15.47 -1.11
N HIS A 109 1.63 -14.52 -0.65
CA HIS A 109 1.19 -13.47 0.27
C HIS A 109 1.13 -12.08 -0.34
N VAL A 110 1.97 -11.75 -1.33
CA VAL A 110 2.06 -10.41 -1.88
C VAL A 110 1.92 -10.40 -3.41
N ASP A 111 1.42 -9.28 -3.92
CA ASP A 111 1.28 -9.01 -5.35
C ASP A 111 2.53 -8.28 -5.88
N GLY A 112 3.20 -7.53 -5.02
CA GLY A 112 4.39 -6.78 -5.38
C GLY A 112 5.26 -6.40 -4.19
N VAL A 113 6.44 -5.84 -4.48
CA VAL A 113 7.44 -5.41 -3.50
C VAL A 113 8.00 -4.04 -3.84
N THR A 114 8.42 -3.30 -2.81
CA THR A 114 9.26 -2.11 -3.00
C THR A 114 10.73 -2.54 -2.92
N LEU A 115 11.56 -2.00 -3.82
CA LEU A 115 12.97 -2.34 -3.95
C LEU A 115 13.91 -1.16 -3.66
N ALA A 116 13.40 0.06 -3.60
CA ALA A 116 14.24 1.21 -3.33
C ALA A 116 14.63 1.25 -1.85
N ASN A 117 15.69 0.52 -1.50
CA ASN A 117 16.28 0.48 -0.16
C ASN A 117 17.80 0.27 -0.24
N ASN A 118 18.47 0.45 0.88
CA ASN A 118 19.93 0.39 0.97
C ASN A 118 20.51 -1.03 0.90
N HIS A 119 19.68 -2.09 0.93
CA HIS A 119 20.10 -3.49 0.84
C HIS A 119 19.90 -4.13 -0.54
N SER A 120 19.23 -3.46 -1.45
CA SER A 120 19.01 -3.97 -2.81
C SER A 120 20.30 -4.15 -3.62
N GLY A 121 21.33 -3.37 -3.32
CA GLY A 121 22.64 -3.43 -3.97
C GLY A 121 23.70 -4.28 -3.28
N ASP A 122 23.39 -4.97 -2.20
CA ASP A 122 24.35 -5.65 -1.31
C ASP A 122 25.26 -6.67 -1.97
N TYR A 123 24.86 -7.22 -3.11
CA TYR A 123 25.65 -8.19 -3.89
C TYR A 123 25.97 -7.67 -5.31
N GLY A 124 25.88 -6.37 -5.49
CA GLY A 124 26.22 -5.67 -6.73
C GLY A 124 25.11 -5.69 -7.78
N ARG A 125 25.33 -4.91 -8.84
CA ARG A 125 24.31 -4.64 -9.88
C ARG A 125 23.87 -5.88 -10.65
N ALA A 126 24.77 -6.86 -10.83
CA ALA A 126 24.43 -8.12 -11.51
C ALA A 126 23.42 -8.95 -10.70
N ALA A 127 23.60 -9.04 -9.39
CA ALA A 127 22.65 -9.73 -8.51
C ALA A 127 21.31 -8.98 -8.43
N PHE A 128 21.34 -7.65 -8.45
CA PHE A 128 20.12 -6.83 -8.51
C PHE A 128 19.36 -7.06 -9.82
N ALA A 129 20.03 -7.10 -10.97
CA ALA A 129 19.43 -7.40 -12.27
C ALA A 129 18.83 -8.83 -12.32
N GLU A 130 19.52 -9.81 -11.70
CA GLU A 130 18.97 -11.15 -11.51
C GLU A 130 17.68 -11.11 -10.71
N MET A 131 17.65 -10.36 -9.61
CA MET A 131 16.44 -10.20 -8.78
C MET A 131 15.27 -9.64 -9.59
N LEU A 132 15.47 -8.61 -10.40
CA LEU A 132 14.42 -8.03 -11.25
C LEU A 132 13.84 -9.08 -12.21
N THR A 133 14.71 -9.89 -12.83
CA THR A 133 14.32 -10.98 -13.73
C THR A 133 13.54 -12.07 -12.98
N LEU A 134 13.99 -12.45 -11.80
CA LEU A 134 13.34 -13.45 -10.95
C LEU A 134 11.97 -13.01 -10.46
N LEU A 135 11.81 -11.76 -10.00
CA LEU A 135 10.51 -11.20 -9.60
C LEU A 135 9.52 -11.23 -10.76
N SER A 136 9.96 -10.78 -11.95
CA SER A 136 9.14 -10.81 -13.16
C SER A 136 8.70 -12.22 -13.53
N SER A 137 9.62 -13.20 -13.53
CA SER A 137 9.32 -14.61 -13.87
C SER A 137 8.34 -15.26 -12.88
N HIS A 138 8.31 -14.80 -11.63
CA HIS A 138 7.35 -15.25 -10.61
C HIS A 138 6.07 -14.38 -10.56
N GLN A 139 5.92 -13.45 -11.50
CA GLN A 139 4.75 -12.53 -11.52
C GLN A 139 4.58 -11.78 -10.20
N ILE A 140 5.66 -11.37 -9.59
CA ILE A 140 5.70 -10.45 -8.45
C ILE A 140 6.06 -9.08 -9.01
N ALA A 141 5.15 -8.12 -8.89
CA ALA A 141 5.40 -6.76 -9.33
C ALA A 141 6.46 -6.09 -8.44
N GLN A 142 7.08 -5.04 -8.95
CA GLN A 142 8.03 -4.27 -8.16
C GLN A 142 7.96 -2.78 -8.50
N THR A 143 8.46 -1.94 -7.61
CA THR A 143 8.62 -0.51 -7.82
C THR A 143 9.87 -0.01 -7.11
N GLY A 144 10.46 1.07 -7.61
CA GLY A 144 11.68 1.65 -7.04
C GLY A 144 12.97 0.96 -7.48
N GLY A 145 12.89 -0.05 -8.35
CA GLY A 145 14.02 -0.71 -8.98
C GLY A 145 13.88 -0.78 -10.48
N GLY A 146 14.99 -0.83 -11.22
CA GLY A 146 14.95 -0.92 -12.67
C GLY A 146 16.29 -1.31 -13.28
N MET A 147 16.26 -1.70 -14.56
CA MET A 147 17.46 -1.96 -15.34
C MET A 147 18.17 -0.66 -15.75
N ASN A 148 17.50 0.46 -15.55
CA ASN A 148 18.00 1.82 -15.80
C ASN A 148 17.20 2.83 -14.97
N LEU A 149 17.65 4.09 -14.95
CA LEU A 149 17.03 5.19 -14.20
C LEU A 149 15.53 5.35 -14.49
N ARG A 150 15.15 5.31 -15.76
CA ARG A 150 13.75 5.48 -16.17
C ARG A 150 12.85 4.36 -15.58
N GLU A 151 13.31 3.12 -15.63
CA GLU A 151 12.56 1.98 -15.08
C GLU A 151 12.47 2.06 -13.55
N ALA A 152 13.57 2.44 -12.86
CA ALA A 152 13.57 2.59 -11.41
C ALA A 152 12.55 3.63 -10.91
N HIS A 153 12.33 4.70 -11.68
CA HIS A 153 11.37 5.78 -11.39
C HIS A 153 9.97 5.54 -11.98
N THR A 154 9.75 4.41 -12.67
CA THR A 154 8.42 4.07 -13.21
C THR A 154 7.53 3.52 -12.09
N PRO A 155 6.30 4.06 -11.90
CA PRO A 155 5.39 3.55 -10.90
C PRO A 155 4.89 2.14 -11.23
N TRP A 156 4.67 1.32 -10.22
CA TRP A 156 3.83 0.15 -10.35
C TRP A 156 2.37 0.60 -10.43
N MET A 157 1.75 0.38 -11.59
CA MET A 157 0.35 0.70 -11.81
C MET A 157 -0.53 -0.50 -11.50
N VAL A 158 -1.49 -0.31 -10.60
CA VAL A 158 -2.49 -1.32 -10.23
C VAL A 158 -3.88 -0.83 -10.67
N GLU A 159 -4.60 -1.68 -11.39
CA GLU A 159 -6.03 -1.46 -11.68
C GLU A 159 -6.86 -2.43 -10.85
N LYS A 160 -7.64 -1.89 -9.91
CA LYS A 160 -8.46 -2.69 -9.01
C LYS A 160 -9.79 -2.01 -8.73
N ASN A 161 -10.88 -2.74 -8.85
CA ASN A 161 -12.23 -2.24 -8.60
C ASN A 161 -12.55 -0.92 -9.36
N GLY A 162 -11.92 -0.74 -10.55
CA GLY A 162 -12.06 0.45 -11.38
C GLY A 162 -11.30 1.67 -10.89
N LEU A 163 -10.37 1.53 -9.95
CA LEU A 163 -9.39 2.54 -9.54
C LEU A 163 -8.03 2.22 -10.15
N ARG A 164 -7.32 3.26 -10.57
CA ARG A 164 -5.92 3.22 -11.01
C ARG A 164 -5.04 3.76 -9.90
N ILE A 165 -4.22 2.90 -9.32
CA ILE A 165 -3.35 3.22 -8.19
C ILE A 165 -1.91 3.17 -8.67
N ALA A 166 -1.16 4.26 -8.48
CA ALA A 166 0.27 4.33 -8.73
C ALA A 166 1.02 4.15 -7.40
N ILE A 167 1.90 3.16 -7.36
CA ILE A 167 2.81 2.93 -6.23
C ILE A 167 4.21 3.26 -6.68
N LEU A 168 4.88 4.15 -5.97
CA LEU A 168 6.25 4.61 -6.22
C LEU A 168 7.12 4.23 -5.03
N SER A 169 8.43 4.04 -5.23
CA SER A 169 9.34 3.80 -4.10
C SER A 169 10.68 4.47 -4.33
N TYR A 170 11.24 5.04 -3.24
CA TYR A 170 12.49 5.79 -3.29
C TYR A 170 13.37 5.46 -2.08
N ASN A 171 14.68 5.40 -2.32
CA ASN A 171 15.69 5.27 -1.28
C ASN A 171 16.38 6.60 -1.02
N GLU A 172 16.52 6.97 0.25
CA GLU A 172 17.28 8.15 0.70
C GLU A 172 18.49 7.76 1.54
N PHE A 173 18.62 6.49 1.93
CA PHE A 173 19.69 6.05 2.81
C PHE A 173 20.92 5.54 2.04
N MET A 174 22.09 5.95 2.48
CA MET A 174 23.37 5.62 1.84
C MET A 174 23.68 4.11 1.82
N PRO A 175 24.43 3.62 0.84
CA PRO A 175 25.19 4.40 -0.13
C PRO A 175 24.40 4.72 -1.42
N ARG A 176 24.55 5.93 -1.94
CA ARG A 176 23.94 6.35 -3.21
C ARG A 176 24.49 5.59 -4.44
N SER A 177 25.60 4.87 -4.28
CA SER A 177 26.22 4.07 -5.36
C SER A 177 25.31 3.01 -5.98
N TYR A 178 24.18 2.69 -5.34
CA TYR A 178 23.16 1.77 -5.87
C TYR A 178 22.06 2.45 -6.67
N GLU A 179 22.06 3.77 -6.75
CA GLU A 179 21.15 4.50 -7.63
C GLU A 179 21.27 3.97 -9.06
N ALA A 180 20.15 3.79 -9.73
CA ALA A 180 20.10 3.47 -11.15
C ALA A 180 20.67 4.65 -11.97
N ASP A 181 21.34 4.35 -13.07
CA ASP A 181 21.70 5.39 -14.06
C ASP A 181 21.09 5.04 -15.44
N SER A 182 21.41 5.83 -16.45
CA SER A 182 20.86 5.62 -17.80
C SER A 182 21.17 4.25 -18.40
N HIS A 183 22.22 3.55 -17.93
CA HIS A 183 22.74 2.32 -18.50
C HIS A 183 23.02 1.22 -17.47
N ALA A 184 22.74 1.47 -16.20
CA ALA A 184 23.02 0.52 -15.16
C ALA A 184 21.80 0.28 -14.23
N PRO A 185 21.53 -0.97 -13.88
CA PRO A 185 20.44 -1.33 -12.97
C PRO A 185 20.71 -0.81 -11.55
N GLY A 186 19.64 -0.42 -10.88
CA GLY A 186 19.70 0.10 -9.52
C GLY A 186 18.35 0.55 -9.02
N VAL A 187 18.36 1.32 -7.94
CA VAL A 187 17.17 1.81 -7.26
C VAL A 187 16.89 3.29 -7.57
N ALA A 188 15.65 3.72 -7.41
CA ALA A 188 15.28 5.12 -7.49
C ALA A 188 15.78 5.86 -6.24
N TRP A 189 16.53 6.94 -6.45
CA TRP A 189 16.97 7.82 -5.38
C TRP A 189 15.97 8.96 -5.14
N SER A 190 15.90 9.49 -3.92
CA SER A 190 14.90 10.47 -3.53
C SER A 190 15.36 11.93 -3.74
N GLU A 191 15.76 12.31 -4.95
CA GLU A 191 15.91 13.73 -5.26
C GLU A 191 14.55 14.42 -5.28
N ASP A 192 14.41 15.52 -4.55
CA ASP A 192 13.12 16.19 -4.34
C ASP A 192 12.40 16.52 -5.65
N GLU A 193 13.11 17.08 -6.62
CA GLU A 193 12.55 17.47 -7.90
C GLU A 193 12.09 16.26 -8.71
N GLN A 194 12.88 15.19 -8.72
CA GLN A 194 12.54 13.95 -9.41
C GLN A 194 11.33 13.27 -8.76
N VAL A 195 11.29 13.18 -7.43
CA VAL A 195 10.16 12.61 -6.69
C VAL A 195 8.86 13.38 -6.96
N VAL A 196 8.94 14.71 -6.96
CA VAL A 196 7.80 15.59 -7.28
C VAL A 196 7.32 15.39 -8.72
N ASP A 197 8.26 15.32 -9.68
CA ASP A 197 7.93 15.09 -11.09
C ASP A 197 7.30 13.71 -11.31
N ASP A 198 7.84 12.66 -10.72
CA ASP A 198 7.30 11.31 -10.82
C ASP A 198 5.86 11.23 -10.29
N ILE A 199 5.55 11.88 -9.15
CA ILE A 199 4.20 11.94 -8.59
C ILE A 199 3.25 12.68 -9.55
N ARG A 200 3.69 13.82 -10.11
CA ARG A 200 2.89 14.58 -11.08
C ARG A 200 2.65 13.77 -12.36
N ARG A 201 3.66 13.05 -12.84
CA ARG A 201 3.58 12.17 -14.01
C ARG A 201 2.67 10.96 -13.74
N ALA A 202 2.68 10.40 -12.53
CA ALA A 202 1.72 9.37 -12.14
C ALA A 202 0.27 9.84 -12.34
N ARG A 203 -0.03 11.09 -11.99
CA ARG A 203 -1.35 11.72 -12.23
C ARG A 203 -1.61 12.02 -13.71
N SER A 204 -0.69 12.75 -14.37
CA SER A 204 -0.94 13.33 -15.69
C SER A 204 -0.74 12.33 -16.83
N ILE A 205 0.29 11.49 -16.76
CA ILE A 205 0.66 10.54 -17.81
C ILE A 205 0.04 9.17 -17.56
N HIS A 206 0.23 8.63 -16.34
CA HIS A 206 -0.31 7.30 -15.99
C HIS A 206 -1.77 7.36 -15.57
N ARG A 207 -2.36 8.56 -15.42
CA ARG A 207 -3.78 8.79 -15.07
C ARG A 207 -4.19 8.05 -13.80
N ALA A 208 -3.30 8.07 -12.79
CA ALA A 208 -3.60 7.46 -11.51
C ALA A 208 -4.70 8.23 -10.78
N ASP A 209 -5.71 7.52 -10.28
CA ASP A 209 -6.71 8.05 -9.37
C ASP A 209 -6.13 8.24 -7.96
N VAL A 210 -5.15 7.40 -7.60
CA VAL A 210 -4.48 7.42 -6.29
C VAL A 210 -2.98 7.23 -6.48
N VAL A 211 -2.16 8.01 -5.73
CA VAL A 211 -0.69 7.94 -5.79
C VAL A 211 -0.14 7.72 -4.39
N LEU A 212 0.63 6.65 -4.22
CA LEU A 212 1.17 6.18 -2.95
C LEU A 212 2.69 6.00 -3.04
N PRO A 213 3.50 7.00 -2.69
CA PRO A 213 4.95 6.82 -2.54
C PRO A 213 5.29 6.08 -1.26
N PHE A 214 6.26 5.16 -1.38
CA PHE A 214 6.97 4.54 -0.26
C PHE A 214 8.39 5.07 -0.19
N MET A 215 8.83 5.42 1.02
CA MET A 215 10.13 6.00 1.30
C MET A 215 10.96 5.11 2.20
N HIS A 216 12.18 4.81 1.79
CA HIS A 216 13.18 4.17 2.63
C HIS A 216 14.17 5.25 3.11
N TRP A 217 13.94 5.80 4.32
CA TRP A 217 14.53 7.05 4.78
C TRP A 217 14.67 7.18 6.30
N GLY A 218 15.31 8.26 6.73
CA GLY A 218 15.49 8.59 8.15
C GLY A 218 16.74 7.94 8.76
N TRP A 219 16.77 7.82 10.08
CA TRP A 219 17.88 7.21 10.81
C TRP A 219 17.40 5.98 11.54
N GLU A 220 18.23 4.94 11.56
CA GLU A 220 17.94 3.70 12.30
C GLU A 220 17.72 4.00 13.79
N ASN A 221 16.76 3.31 14.40
CA ASN A 221 16.39 3.40 15.83
C ASN A 221 15.76 4.73 16.28
N GLU A 222 15.51 5.67 15.38
CA GLU A 222 14.86 6.94 15.74
C GLU A 222 13.33 6.81 15.66
N PRO A 223 12.62 6.89 16.81
CA PRO A 223 11.16 6.71 16.82
C PRO A 223 10.36 7.93 16.33
N THR A 224 11.07 9.03 16.05
CA THR A 224 10.47 10.29 15.60
C THR A 224 11.05 10.71 14.26
N ALA A 225 10.19 11.05 13.31
CA ALA A 225 10.62 11.52 12.01
C ALA A 225 11.41 12.83 12.10
N ASN A 226 12.51 12.90 11.37
CA ASN A 226 13.36 14.08 11.34
C ASN A 226 12.79 15.19 10.42
N ALA A 227 13.44 16.36 10.42
CA ALA A 227 13.01 17.52 9.64
C ALA A 227 13.00 17.25 8.12
N ARG A 228 13.96 16.44 7.64
CA ARG A 228 14.06 16.06 6.21
C ARG A 228 12.88 15.20 5.78
N GLN A 229 12.55 14.16 6.55
CA GLN A 229 11.39 13.32 6.31
C GLN A 229 10.10 14.15 6.25
N ARG A 230 9.90 15.05 7.22
CA ARG A 230 8.71 15.93 7.29
C ARG A 230 8.62 16.89 6.11
N ALA A 231 9.73 17.47 5.68
CA ALA A 231 9.75 18.40 4.56
C ALA A 231 9.43 17.70 3.23
N LEU A 232 10.07 16.56 2.96
CA LEU A 232 9.85 15.82 1.71
C LEU A 232 8.45 15.22 1.64
N ALA A 233 7.92 14.67 2.76
CA ALA A 233 6.56 14.16 2.80
C ALA A 233 5.52 15.22 2.41
N LYS A 234 5.66 16.45 2.90
CA LYS A 234 4.77 17.55 2.52
C LYS A 234 4.87 17.88 1.03
N LYS A 235 6.10 17.96 0.47
CA LYS A 235 6.30 18.16 -0.97
C LYS A 235 5.64 17.07 -1.81
N MET A 236 5.68 15.80 -1.38
CA MET A 236 4.99 14.70 -2.04
C MET A 236 3.47 14.87 -2.03
N ILE A 237 2.89 15.25 -0.88
CA ILE A 237 1.45 15.52 -0.78
C ILE A 237 1.06 16.71 -1.66
N ASP A 238 1.84 17.80 -1.65
CA ASP A 238 1.62 18.98 -2.49
C ASP A 238 1.75 18.66 -3.99
N ALA A 239 2.59 17.69 -4.35
CA ALA A 239 2.74 17.19 -5.73
C ALA A 239 1.57 16.31 -6.18
N GLY A 240 0.74 15.82 -5.25
CA GLY A 240 -0.45 15.02 -5.57
C GLY A 240 -0.47 13.61 -4.98
N ALA A 241 0.42 13.24 -4.05
CA ALA A 241 0.31 11.98 -3.32
C ALA A 241 -0.93 11.98 -2.40
N ASP A 242 -1.54 10.81 -2.18
CA ASP A 242 -2.72 10.63 -1.31
C ASP A 242 -2.36 10.09 0.08
N ALA A 243 -1.21 9.52 0.21
CA ALA A 243 -0.55 9.17 1.46
C ALA A 243 0.95 9.07 1.20
N VAL A 244 1.75 9.08 2.27
CA VAL A 244 3.18 8.72 2.23
C VAL A 244 3.40 7.61 3.26
N VAL A 245 4.07 6.54 2.85
CA VAL A 245 4.43 5.43 3.73
C VAL A 245 5.95 5.29 3.76
N GLY A 246 6.53 5.00 4.90
CA GLY A 246 7.98 4.87 5.03
C GLY A 246 8.43 3.62 5.80
N GLY A 247 9.70 3.31 5.64
CA GLY A 247 10.49 2.29 6.32
C GLY A 247 11.94 2.74 6.48
N HIS A 248 12.86 1.85 6.84
CA HIS A 248 14.27 2.04 7.13
C HIS A 248 14.63 2.26 8.61
N PRO A 249 13.93 3.09 9.42
CA PRO A 249 14.32 3.24 10.82
C PRO A 249 14.33 1.94 11.64
N HIS A 250 13.78 0.86 11.09
CA HIS A 250 13.60 -0.45 11.73
C HIS A 250 12.77 -0.39 13.02
N VAL A 251 12.23 0.77 13.34
CA VAL A 251 11.25 1.03 14.40
C VAL A 251 10.07 1.80 13.79
N THR A 252 8.91 1.68 14.42
CA THR A 252 7.76 2.50 14.01
C THR A 252 8.00 3.96 14.40
N GLN A 253 7.65 4.89 13.51
CA GLN A 253 7.72 6.32 13.77
C GLN A 253 6.33 6.94 13.92
N ASP A 254 6.31 8.19 14.37
CA ASP A 254 5.09 8.99 14.46
C ASP A 254 4.36 9.10 13.11
N ILE A 255 3.08 9.46 13.19
CA ILE A 255 2.19 9.66 12.05
C ILE A 255 1.78 11.13 12.02
N ALA A 256 1.59 11.69 10.85
CA ALA A 256 1.06 13.02 10.67
C ALA A 256 -0.09 13.03 9.65
N LEU A 257 -0.97 14.01 9.79
CA LEU A 257 -1.93 14.36 8.75
C LEU A 257 -1.54 15.71 8.16
N TYR A 258 -1.40 15.76 6.85
CA TYR A 258 -1.14 16.99 6.13
C TYR A 258 -2.15 17.15 5.00
N GLN A 259 -2.90 18.25 4.99
CA GLN A 259 -4.03 18.47 4.07
C GLN A 259 -5.05 17.32 4.09
N GLY A 260 -5.30 16.73 5.28
CA GLY A 260 -6.22 15.61 5.45
C GLY A 260 -5.72 14.28 4.84
N LYS A 261 -4.44 14.18 4.50
CA LYS A 261 -3.80 12.98 3.94
C LYS A 261 -2.78 12.41 4.93
N PRO A 262 -2.76 11.08 5.13
CA PRO A 262 -1.88 10.47 6.12
C PRO A 262 -0.43 10.37 5.64
N ILE A 263 0.49 10.61 6.56
CA ILE A 263 1.92 10.40 6.43
C ILE A 263 2.35 9.45 7.55
N ILE A 264 2.67 8.22 7.20
CA ILE A 264 3.18 7.19 8.10
C ILE A 264 4.70 7.13 7.90
N TYR A 265 5.48 7.78 8.76
CA TYR A 265 6.91 7.98 8.52
C TYR A 265 7.73 6.69 8.54
N SER A 266 7.37 5.72 9.38
CA SER A 266 7.93 4.36 9.34
C SER A 266 6.94 3.34 9.90
N VAL A 267 6.77 2.25 9.18
CA VAL A 267 6.01 1.09 9.65
C VAL A 267 6.90 0.08 10.39
N GLY A 268 8.22 0.28 10.43
CA GLY A 268 9.18 -0.60 11.10
C GLY A 268 9.36 -1.95 10.40
N ASN A 269 9.90 -2.90 11.16
CA ASN A 269 10.20 -4.24 10.67
C ASN A 269 8.96 -5.13 10.54
N PHE A 270 8.99 -6.04 9.55
CA PHE A 270 7.98 -7.10 9.43
C PHE A 270 8.62 -8.50 9.55
N VAL A 271 9.57 -8.84 8.68
CA VAL A 271 10.39 -10.05 8.81
C VAL A 271 11.84 -9.61 8.88
N MET A 272 12.46 -9.74 10.03
CA MET A 272 13.82 -9.25 10.23
C MET A 272 14.61 -10.22 11.07
N LYS A 273 15.84 -10.52 10.63
CA LYS A 273 16.79 -11.27 11.44
C LYS A 273 16.84 -10.69 12.86
N GLU A 274 17.09 -11.54 13.83
CA GLU A 274 17.25 -11.14 15.23
C GLU A 274 18.13 -9.90 15.40
N THR A 275 17.65 -8.98 16.20
CA THR A 275 18.32 -7.74 16.58
C THR A 275 18.35 -7.65 18.10
N ASP A 276 19.42 -7.07 18.65
CA ASP A 276 19.57 -6.84 20.07
C ASP A 276 18.69 -5.70 20.58
N ASN A 277 18.18 -4.84 19.69
CA ASN A 277 17.29 -3.76 20.05
C ASN A 277 15.83 -4.25 20.14
N PRO A 278 15.21 -4.26 21.34
CA PRO A 278 13.83 -4.71 21.51
C PRO A 278 12.81 -3.89 20.69
N GLN A 279 13.07 -2.62 20.42
CA GLN A 279 12.16 -1.76 19.63
C GLN A 279 12.10 -2.21 18.17
N GLN A 280 13.16 -2.80 17.64
CA GLN A 280 13.18 -3.36 16.28
C GLN A 280 12.42 -4.69 16.17
N ARG A 281 11.99 -5.27 17.30
CA ARG A 281 11.18 -6.51 17.32
C ARG A 281 9.69 -6.26 17.21
N ALA A 282 9.30 -5.08 16.76
CA ALA A 282 7.91 -4.73 16.48
C ALA A 282 7.81 -3.84 15.25
N GLY A 283 6.74 -4.02 14.51
CA GLY A 283 6.38 -3.16 13.40
C GLY A 283 4.89 -3.19 13.14
N TRP A 284 4.46 -2.45 12.13
CA TRP A 284 3.07 -2.39 11.70
C TRP A 284 2.89 -3.01 10.32
N VAL A 285 1.86 -3.82 10.17
CA VAL A 285 1.27 -4.09 8.86
C VAL A 285 0.16 -3.07 8.68
N LEU A 286 0.34 -2.15 7.76
CA LEU A 286 -0.56 -1.03 7.48
C LEU A 286 -1.63 -1.47 6.49
N ARG A 287 -2.91 -1.20 6.78
CA ARG A 287 -4.01 -1.33 5.85
C ARG A 287 -4.54 0.04 5.48
N LEU A 288 -4.55 0.37 4.20
CA LEU A 288 -5.14 1.58 3.64
C LEU A 288 -6.49 1.25 3.00
N ASN A 289 -7.51 2.03 3.33
CA ASN A 289 -8.81 1.99 2.66
C ASN A 289 -8.88 3.17 1.69
N ILE A 290 -9.06 2.87 0.42
CA ILE A 290 -8.87 3.77 -0.70
C ILE A 290 -10.18 3.85 -1.51
N ASP A 291 -10.53 5.04 -1.96
CA ASP A 291 -11.58 5.28 -2.94
C ASP A 291 -11.12 6.29 -4.02
N SER A 292 -12.03 6.73 -4.88
CA SER A 292 -11.72 7.71 -5.94
C SER A 292 -11.29 9.09 -5.41
N THR A 293 -11.44 9.35 -4.12
CA THR A 293 -11.01 10.59 -3.45
C THR A 293 -9.69 10.45 -2.73
N GLY A 294 -9.03 9.28 -2.83
CA GLY A 294 -7.75 8.96 -2.20
C GLY A 294 -7.89 8.03 -0.99
N VAL A 295 -6.95 8.10 -0.06
CA VAL A 295 -7.00 7.34 1.19
C VAL A 295 -8.01 8.01 2.13
N HIS A 296 -9.05 7.27 2.54
CA HIS A 296 -10.08 7.78 3.44
C HIS A 296 -10.01 7.18 4.86
N ALA A 297 -9.30 6.08 5.02
CA ALA A 297 -9.01 5.51 6.35
C ALA A 297 -7.74 4.65 6.31
N PHE A 298 -7.10 4.49 7.45
CA PHE A 298 -6.09 3.46 7.66
C PHE A 298 -6.23 2.84 9.05
N ASP A 299 -5.74 1.63 9.18
CA ASP A 299 -5.48 0.96 10.44
C ASP A 299 -4.16 0.19 10.36
N THR A 300 -3.54 -0.01 11.52
CA THR A 300 -2.28 -0.73 11.65
C THR A 300 -2.47 -2.00 12.46
N HIS A 301 -1.68 -3.02 12.17
CA HIS A 301 -1.75 -4.33 12.80
C HIS A 301 -0.36 -4.67 13.34
N VAL A 302 -0.25 -4.88 14.64
CA VAL A 302 1.07 -5.04 15.29
C VAL A 302 1.66 -6.40 14.98
N ALA A 303 2.86 -6.39 14.38
CA ALA A 303 3.72 -7.54 14.21
C ALA A 303 4.73 -7.59 15.37
N ARG A 304 4.80 -8.73 16.09
CA ARG A 304 5.83 -9.02 17.10
C ARG A 304 6.82 -10.02 16.54
N ILE A 305 8.06 -9.62 16.37
CA ILE A 305 9.10 -10.41 15.73
C ILE A 305 9.84 -11.22 16.79
N ASN A 306 9.88 -12.53 16.62
CA ASN A 306 10.61 -13.43 17.51
C ASN A 306 12.11 -13.50 17.17
N HIS A 307 12.88 -14.24 17.95
CA HIS A 307 14.33 -14.43 17.75
C HIS A 307 14.71 -15.10 16.41
N GLN A 308 13.78 -15.71 15.71
CA GLN A 308 13.99 -16.28 14.38
C GLN A 308 13.69 -15.30 13.26
N GLY A 309 13.32 -14.06 13.59
CA GLY A 309 12.93 -13.03 12.62
C GLY A 309 11.52 -13.22 12.07
N VAL A 310 10.68 -14.03 12.72
CA VAL A 310 9.33 -14.37 12.25
C VAL A 310 8.31 -13.56 13.03
N PRO A 311 7.41 -12.81 12.35
CA PRO A 311 6.36 -12.05 13.00
C PRO A 311 5.22 -12.95 13.50
N SER A 312 4.66 -12.59 14.65
CA SER A 312 3.36 -13.02 15.14
C SER A 312 2.41 -11.83 15.18
N TYR A 313 1.13 -12.08 14.93
CA TYR A 313 0.11 -11.03 14.93
C TYR A 313 -0.43 -10.78 16.34
N ASP A 314 -0.10 -9.63 16.92
CA ASP A 314 -0.62 -9.21 18.23
C ASP A 314 -1.96 -8.46 18.03
N LYS A 315 -3.07 -9.22 18.02
CA LYS A 315 -4.42 -8.70 17.80
C LYS A 315 -4.94 -7.81 18.96
N GLN A 316 -4.30 -7.86 20.12
CA GLN A 316 -4.71 -7.12 21.32
C GLN A 316 -3.94 -5.81 21.52
N ALA A 317 -2.80 -5.66 20.83
CA ALA A 317 -1.99 -4.45 20.95
C ALA A 317 -2.72 -3.26 20.32
N PRO A 318 -2.88 -2.15 21.06
CA PRO A 318 -3.36 -0.92 20.47
C PRO A 318 -2.33 -0.38 19.49
N SER A 319 -2.81 0.18 18.39
CA SER A 319 -1.95 0.75 17.34
C SER A 319 -2.68 1.85 16.56
N PRO A 320 -1.96 2.74 15.86
CA PRO A 320 -2.58 3.87 15.18
C PRO A 320 -3.64 3.47 14.15
N CYS A 321 -4.73 4.22 14.13
CA CYS A 321 -5.77 4.17 13.12
C CYS A 321 -6.33 5.57 12.85
N TRP A 322 -6.91 5.75 11.69
CA TRP A 322 -7.53 7.00 11.30
C TRP A 322 -8.60 6.78 10.25
N GLN A 323 -9.60 7.64 10.25
CA GLN A 323 -10.58 7.77 9.17
C GLN A 323 -11.05 9.21 9.03
N ARG A 324 -11.45 9.61 7.83
CA ARG A 324 -12.13 10.89 7.64
C ARG A 324 -13.49 10.85 8.36
N PRO A 325 -13.92 11.92 9.04
CA PRO A 325 -13.29 13.25 9.09
C PRO A 325 -12.42 13.51 10.34
N TRP A 326 -11.81 12.48 10.95
CA TRP A 326 -10.97 12.71 12.14
C TRP A 326 -9.81 13.66 11.84
N GLY A 327 -9.59 14.64 12.69
CA GLY A 327 -8.50 15.59 12.55
C GLY A 327 -7.12 15.03 12.93
N GLN A 328 -7.08 13.87 13.61
CA GLN A 328 -5.85 13.19 14.05
C GLN A 328 -6.08 11.68 14.12
N GLU A 329 -5.00 10.93 14.18
CA GLU A 329 -5.03 9.49 14.42
C GLU A 329 -5.46 9.18 15.87
N ARG A 330 -5.90 7.95 16.09
CA ARG A 330 -6.27 7.38 17.38
C ARG A 330 -5.60 6.04 17.60
N GLN A 331 -5.68 5.52 18.82
CA GLN A 331 -5.27 4.15 19.11
C GLN A 331 -6.47 3.22 18.98
N CYS A 332 -6.34 2.19 18.17
CA CYS A 332 -7.35 1.17 17.92
C CYS A 332 -6.80 -0.21 18.23
N VAL A 333 -7.68 -1.15 18.56
CA VAL A 333 -7.35 -2.57 18.64
C VAL A 333 -7.87 -3.25 17.37
N ALA A 334 -7.14 -4.22 16.86
CA ALA A 334 -7.53 -4.94 15.65
C ALA A 334 -8.94 -5.56 15.80
N GLY A 335 -9.82 -5.29 14.84
CA GLY A 335 -11.23 -5.73 14.89
C GLY A 335 -12.21 -4.82 15.63
N SER A 336 -11.73 -3.88 16.43
CA SER A 336 -12.56 -2.83 17.01
C SER A 336 -12.56 -1.61 16.10
N ARG A 337 -13.28 -1.66 14.97
CA ARG A 337 -13.63 -0.41 14.27
C ARG A 337 -14.60 0.34 15.17
N PRO A 338 -14.35 1.62 15.48
CA PRO A 338 -15.44 2.46 15.97
C PRO A 338 -16.47 2.48 14.85
N ASP A 339 -17.63 1.95 15.19
CA ASP A 339 -18.72 1.70 14.29
C ASP A 339 -19.18 2.93 13.52
N LYS A 340 -19.71 2.63 12.38
CA LYS A 340 -20.54 3.35 11.41
C LYS A 340 -21.29 4.56 11.95
#